data_84e9b47ef01676f196d94a739e64145a
#
_entry.id   84e9b47ef01676f196d94a739e64145a
#
_cell.length_a   1.000
_cell.length_b   1.000
_cell.length_c   1.000
_cell.angle_alpha   90.00
_cell.angle_beta   90.00
_cell.angle_gamma   90.00
#
_symmetry.space_group_name_H-M   'P 1'
#
loop_
_entity.id
_entity.type
_entity.pdbx_description
1 polymer ?
#
loop_
_entity_poly.entity_id
_entity_poly.type
_entity_poly.pdbx_seq_one_letter_code
_entity_poly.pdbx_strand_id
1 'polypeptide(L)'
;NVMRGGPSTGMPTRPAQGEIMQARWGSHGDYPIIALAPASVREIYSETVRAFALAERLRTPVVLLYDQAIAQLTETVELPDPGARMNIERKWASGAREAYQPYAAGEDGIPAMSRPGAGYRVHTTGLNHAENGFPTQNPEIVERNLTRMLDKFDRHREEIDSFQAIDCDDAEVLIVAVGISARAAMRALELTR
;
A
#
# COMPACT_ATOMS: atom_id res chain seq x y z
N ASN A 1 5.60 6.46 -7.12
CA ASN A 1 6.78 7.26 -6.82
C ASN A 1 8.03 6.59 -7.37
N VAL A 2 8.85 7.33 -8.13
CA VAL A 2 10.13 6.85 -8.67
C VAL A 2 11.24 7.22 -7.69
N MET A 3 11.86 6.23 -7.08
CA MET A 3 12.94 6.40 -6.11
C MET A 3 14.25 6.80 -6.81
N ARG A 4 14.84 7.90 -6.39
CA ARG A 4 16.03 8.48 -7.00
C ARG A 4 16.83 9.35 -6.03
N GLY A 5 18.03 9.78 -6.43
CA GLY A 5 18.85 10.64 -5.58
C GLY A 5 18.20 11.99 -5.29
N GLY A 6 17.93 12.25 -4.00
CA GLY A 6 17.43 13.51 -3.47
C GLY A 6 18.56 14.38 -2.92
N PRO A 7 18.24 15.45 -2.16
CA PRO A 7 16.88 15.97 -1.86
C PRO A 7 16.29 16.77 -3.03
N SER A 8 14.98 16.97 -3.05
CA SER A 8 14.22 17.66 -4.10
C SER A 8 14.50 17.08 -5.49
N THR A 9 14.74 17.88 -6.51
CA THR A 9 15.17 17.39 -7.84
C THR A 9 16.48 16.63 -7.76
N GLY A 10 17.41 17.06 -6.93
CA GLY A 10 18.62 16.34 -6.55
C GLY A 10 19.40 15.76 -7.74
N MET A 11 19.54 14.46 -7.76
CA MET A 11 20.20 13.69 -8.82
C MET A 11 19.18 12.79 -9.55
N PRO A 12 18.37 13.34 -10.47
CA PRO A 12 17.18 12.69 -11.00
C PRO A 12 17.45 11.42 -11.82
N THR A 13 18.68 11.19 -12.25
CA THR A 13 19.10 10.02 -13.02
C THR A 13 19.97 9.05 -12.21
N ARG A 14 20.11 9.27 -10.91
CA ARG A 14 20.90 8.41 -10.02
C ARG A 14 19.99 7.61 -9.12
N PRO A 15 20.18 6.27 -9.04
CA PRO A 15 19.35 5.43 -8.18
C PRO A 15 19.62 5.72 -6.70
N ALA A 16 18.57 5.74 -5.91
CA ALA A 16 18.60 5.75 -4.45
C ALA A 16 17.25 5.26 -3.94
N GLN A 17 17.21 4.75 -2.71
CA GLN A 17 16.00 4.16 -2.12
C GLN A 17 15.56 4.88 -0.82
N GLY A 18 15.89 6.16 -0.69
CA GLY A 18 15.54 6.98 0.48
C GLY A 18 14.03 7.15 0.69
N GLU A 19 13.25 7.09 -0.39
CA GLU A 19 11.79 7.23 -0.37
C GLU A 19 11.07 6.10 0.38
N ILE A 20 11.72 4.95 0.60
CA ILE A 20 11.20 3.88 1.47
C ILE A 20 10.99 4.43 2.89
N MET A 21 11.99 5.12 3.42
CA MET A 21 11.91 5.76 4.73
C MET A 21 10.91 6.92 4.73
N GLN A 22 10.83 7.69 3.64
CA GLN A 22 9.84 8.74 3.47
C GLN A 22 8.41 8.18 3.46
N ALA A 23 8.15 7.09 2.75
CA ALA A 23 6.84 6.46 2.73
C ALA A 23 6.40 6.03 4.14
N ARG A 24 7.33 5.53 4.96
CA ARG A 24 7.02 5.07 6.32
C ARG A 24 7.00 6.20 7.36
N TRP A 25 7.93 7.15 7.27
CA TRP A 25 8.21 8.14 8.32
C TRP A 25 8.18 9.59 7.83
N GLY A 26 7.82 9.84 6.58
CA GLY A 26 7.92 11.15 5.95
C GLY A 26 6.85 12.16 6.37
N SER A 27 5.88 11.75 7.16
CA SER A 27 4.87 12.61 7.75
C SER A 27 4.89 12.50 9.27
N HIS A 28 4.14 13.33 9.96
CA HIS A 28 3.98 13.29 11.41
C HIS A 28 2.72 12.50 11.81
N GLY A 29 2.73 11.97 13.03
CA GLY A 29 1.64 11.14 13.57
C GLY A 29 1.76 9.67 13.16
N ASP A 30 0.90 8.85 13.76
CA ASP A 30 0.83 7.42 13.53
C ASP A 30 -0.19 7.13 12.43
N TYR A 31 0.26 6.61 11.32
CA TYR A 31 -0.61 6.22 10.20
C TYR A 31 -0.11 4.94 9.53
N PRO A 32 -1.01 4.03 9.19
CA PRO A 32 -0.65 2.87 8.39
C PRO A 32 -0.62 3.24 6.90
N ILE A 33 0.36 2.70 6.18
CA ILE A 33 0.50 2.84 4.73
C ILE A 33 0.97 1.53 4.11
N ILE A 34 0.48 1.23 2.92
CA ILE A 34 0.96 0.11 2.11
C ILE A 34 1.96 0.67 1.11
N ALA A 35 3.16 0.09 1.09
CA ALA A 35 4.17 0.40 0.10
C ALA A 35 4.57 -0.86 -0.66
N LEU A 36 4.48 -0.83 -1.99
CA LEU A 36 4.85 -1.93 -2.87
C LEU A 36 6.12 -1.55 -3.63
N ALA A 37 7.11 -2.44 -3.66
CA ALA A 37 8.42 -2.16 -4.24
C ALA A 37 8.78 -3.20 -5.33
N PRO A 38 8.27 -3.03 -6.57
CA PRO A 38 8.55 -3.93 -7.68
C PRO A 38 10.04 -3.92 -8.06
N ALA A 39 10.54 -5.09 -8.48
CA ALA A 39 11.94 -5.30 -8.86
C ALA A 39 12.15 -5.45 -10.38
N SER A 40 11.09 -5.40 -11.20
CA SER A 40 11.15 -5.57 -12.66
C SER A 40 10.06 -4.74 -13.36
N VAL A 41 10.21 -4.55 -14.68
CA VAL A 41 9.19 -3.89 -15.51
C VAL A 41 7.87 -4.66 -15.46
N ARG A 42 7.93 -6.00 -15.49
CA ARG A 42 6.73 -6.85 -15.33
C ARG A 42 6.04 -6.61 -13.99
N GLU A 43 6.82 -6.56 -12.91
CA GLU A 43 6.27 -6.33 -11.58
C GLU A 43 5.70 -4.92 -11.41
N ILE A 44 6.26 -3.89 -12.07
CA ILE A 44 5.62 -2.56 -12.07
C ILE A 44 4.19 -2.67 -12.59
N TYR A 45 3.96 -3.43 -13.65
CA TYR A 45 2.62 -3.61 -14.20
C TYR A 45 1.71 -4.36 -13.19
N SER A 46 2.12 -5.53 -12.72
CA SER A 46 1.31 -6.36 -11.82
C SER A 46 1.05 -5.68 -10.48
N GLU A 47 2.07 -5.06 -9.87
CA GLU A 47 1.93 -4.37 -8.60
C GLU A 47 1.14 -3.05 -8.74
N THR A 48 1.13 -2.41 -9.91
CA THR A 48 0.22 -1.27 -10.15
C THR A 48 -1.24 -1.72 -10.07
N VAL A 49 -1.59 -2.80 -10.73
CA VAL A 49 -2.97 -3.33 -10.67
C VAL A 49 -3.31 -3.77 -9.25
N ARG A 50 -2.38 -4.44 -8.56
CA ARG A 50 -2.53 -4.86 -7.16
C ARG A 50 -2.68 -3.66 -6.22
N ALA A 51 -1.95 -2.58 -6.44
CA ALA A 51 -2.05 -1.37 -5.64
C ALA A 51 -3.47 -0.78 -5.66
N PHE A 52 -4.12 -0.74 -6.83
CA PHE A 52 -5.51 -0.32 -6.95
C PHE A 52 -6.46 -1.28 -6.21
N ALA A 53 -6.25 -2.58 -6.34
CA ALA A 53 -7.08 -3.57 -5.65
C ALA A 53 -6.99 -3.44 -4.12
N LEU A 54 -5.77 -3.33 -3.58
CA LEU A 54 -5.55 -3.14 -2.15
C LEU A 54 -6.13 -1.81 -1.65
N ALA A 55 -5.93 -0.71 -2.39
CA ALA A 55 -6.45 0.60 -2.01
C ALA A 55 -7.98 0.61 -1.94
N GLU A 56 -8.64 0.02 -2.93
CA GLU A 56 -10.10 -0.07 -2.99
C GLU A 56 -10.66 -0.99 -1.90
N ARG A 57 -10.09 -2.18 -1.76
CA ARG A 57 -10.55 -3.18 -0.82
C ARG A 57 -10.32 -2.76 0.63
N LEU A 58 -9.11 -2.30 0.95
CA LEU A 58 -8.73 -1.96 2.33
C LEU A 58 -9.06 -0.51 2.71
N ARG A 59 -9.56 0.30 1.78
CA ARG A 59 -9.81 1.73 2.00
C ARG A 59 -8.58 2.41 2.61
N THR A 60 -7.44 2.25 1.97
CA THR A 60 -6.14 2.71 2.48
C THR A 60 -5.29 3.22 1.32
N PRO A 61 -4.52 4.31 1.48
CA PRO A 61 -3.55 4.71 0.48
C PRO A 61 -2.50 3.63 0.25
N VAL A 62 -2.13 3.43 -1.02
CA VAL A 62 -1.04 2.55 -1.43
C VAL A 62 -0.03 3.34 -2.21
N VAL A 63 1.25 3.22 -1.85
CA VAL A 63 2.36 3.84 -2.54
C VAL A 63 3.12 2.79 -3.33
N LEU A 64 3.26 3.00 -4.63
CA LEU A 64 4.11 2.18 -5.47
C LEU A 64 5.49 2.85 -5.56
N LEU A 65 6.51 2.19 -5.01
CA LEU A 65 7.89 2.65 -4.95
C LEU A 65 8.73 1.82 -5.91
N TYR A 66 9.19 2.38 -7.02
CA TYR A 66 10.09 1.68 -7.91
C TYR A 66 11.32 2.50 -8.27
N ASP A 67 12.42 1.80 -8.44
CA ASP A 67 13.71 2.43 -8.70
C ASP A 67 13.74 3.17 -10.04
N GLN A 68 14.40 4.31 -10.06
CA GLN A 68 14.63 5.08 -11.28
C GLN A 68 15.28 4.22 -12.38
N ALA A 69 16.20 3.32 -12.01
CA ALA A 69 16.83 2.41 -12.97
C ALA A 69 15.80 1.50 -13.66
N ILE A 70 14.83 0.95 -12.90
CA ILE A 70 13.76 0.10 -13.45
C ILE A 70 12.78 0.94 -14.29
N ALA A 71 12.48 2.18 -13.86
CA ALA A 71 11.60 3.08 -14.59
C ALA A 71 12.09 3.43 -16.01
N GLN A 72 13.40 3.34 -16.25
CA GLN A 72 14.03 3.60 -17.55
C GLN A 72 14.36 2.33 -18.34
N LEU A 73 14.15 1.14 -17.74
CA LEU A 73 14.41 -0.12 -18.44
C LEU A 73 13.32 -0.40 -19.48
N THR A 74 13.77 -1.04 -20.57
CA THR A 74 12.89 -1.69 -21.54
C THR A 74 13.13 -3.19 -21.44
N GLU A 75 12.08 -3.95 -21.13
CA GLU A 75 12.14 -5.41 -21.03
C GLU A 75 11.03 -6.02 -21.89
N THR A 76 11.29 -7.19 -22.46
CA THR A 76 10.24 -8.00 -23.08
C THR A 76 9.43 -8.65 -21.96
N VAL A 77 8.13 -8.38 -21.90
CA VAL A 77 7.23 -8.91 -20.89
C VAL A 77 6.02 -9.59 -21.54
N GLU A 78 5.57 -10.67 -20.94
CA GLU A 78 4.27 -11.24 -21.25
C GLU A 78 3.19 -10.43 -20.51
N LEU A 79 2.31 -9.83 -21.29
CA LEU A 79 1.15 -9.16 -20.74
C LEU A 79 0.08 -10.20 -20.36
N PRO A 80 -0.63 -10.02 -19.25
CA PRO A 80 -1.77 -10.87 -18.94
C PRO A 80 -2.86 -10.72 -20.00
N ASP A 81 -3.71 -11.73 -20.10
CA ASP A 81 -4.87 -11.71 -20.99
C ASP A 81 -5.67 -10.39 -20.77
N PRO A 82 -5.94 -9.60 -21.82
CA PRO A 82 -6.76 -8.40 -21.73
C PRO A 82 -8.17 -8.66 -21.16
N GLY A 83 -8.64 -9.91 -21.22
CA GLY A 83 -9.90 -10.36 -20.60
C GLY A 83 -9.79 -10.65 -19.10
N ALA A 84 -8.57 -10.87 -18.57
CA ALA A 84 -8.34 -11.12 -17.15
C ALA A 84 -8.54 -9.83 -16.35
N ARG A 85 -9.79 -9.54 -16.01
CA ARG A 85 -10.11 -8.41 -15.13
C ARG A 85 -9.82 -8.80 -13.70
N MET A 86 -8.98 -8.02 -13.01
CA MET A 86 -8.87 -8.13 -11.58
C MET A 86 -10.18 -7.67 -10.95
N ASN A 87 -10.77 -8.49 -10.10
CA ASN A 87 -11.96 -8.09 -9.36
C ASN A 87 -11.55 -7.10 -8.27
N ILE A 88 -11.78 -5.82 -8.53
CA ILE A 88 -11.51 -4.75 -7.57
C ILE A 88 -12.80 -4.49 -6.81
N GLU A 89 -12.90 -5.04 -5.63
CA GLU A 89 -14.08 -4.90 -4.78
C GLU A 89 -13.85 -3.86 -3.68
N ARG A 90 -14.70 -2.86 -3.68
CA ARG A 90 -14.83 -1.92 -2.57
C ARG A 90 -16.04 -2.31 -1.72
N LYS A 91 -15.89 -2.25 -0.41
CA LYS A 91 -17.01 -2.42 0.52
C LYS A 91 -17.94 -1.21 0.43
N TRP A 92 -19.08 -1.40 -0.21
CA TRP A 92 -20.06 -0.34 -0.40
C TRP A 92 -21.09 -0.33 0.73
N ALA A 93 -21.55 0.89 1.07
CA ALA A 93 -22.65 1.10 1.97
C ALA A 93 -23.95 0.49 1.43
N SER A 94 -24.69 -0.17 2.31
CA SER A 94 -25.97 -0.81 2.03
C SER A 94 -26.94 -0.61 3.21
N GLY A 95 -28.22 -0.84 2.98
CA GLY A 95 -29.24 -0.71 4.00
C GLY A 95 -29.79 0.70 4.18
N ALA A 96 -30.37 0.99 5.35
CA ALA A 96 -31.02 2.26 5.63
C ALA A 96 -30.01 3.41 5.67
N ARG A 97 -30.32 4.49 4.95
CA ARG A 97 -29.43 5.66 4.81
C ARG A 97 -29.20 6.39 6.15
N GLU A 98 -30.22 6.39 6.97
CA GLU A 98 -30.24 7.06 8.28
C GLU A 98 -29.34 6.34 9.30
N ALA A 99 -29.14 5.04 9.13
CA ALA A 99 -28.28 4.22 9.98
C ALA A 99 -26.82 4.18 9.52
N TYR A 100 -26.50 4.75 8.37
CA TYR A 100 -25.15 4.70 7.82
C TYR A 100 -24.17 5.56 8.60
N GLN A 101 -23.06 4.94 8.98
CA GLN A 101 -21.95 5.58 9.66
C GLN A 101 -20.66 5.38 8.84
N PRO A 102 -20.11 6.45 8.25
CA PRO A 102 -19.02 6.36 7.26
C PRO A 102 -17.68 5.89 7.81
N TYR A 103 -17.49 5.89 9.13
CA TYR A 103 -16.25 5.44 9.79
C TYR A 103 -16.47 4.25 10.73
N ALA A 104 -17.69 3.76 10.87
CA ALA A 104 -17.95 2.51 11.59
C ALA A 104 -17.43 1.32 10.76
N ALA A 105 -16.63 0.48 11.40
CA ALA A 105 -16.07 -0.73 10.78
C ALA A 105 -16.62 -1.98 11.47
N GLY A 106 -16.77 -3.06 10.71
CA GLY A 106 -16.98 -4.39 11.25
C GLY A 106 -15.68 -5.03 11.76
N GLU A 107 -15.73 -6.35 11.96
CA GLU A 107 -14.59 -7.14 12.44
C GLU A 107 -13.37 -7.07 11.49
N ASP A 108 -13.60 -6.85 10.20
CA ASP A 108 -12.57 -6.66 9.18
C ASP A 108 -11.78 -5.34 9.32
N GLY A 109 -12.21 -4.43 10.19
CA GLY A 109 -11.59 -3.12 10.40
C GLY A 109 -11.83 -2.13 9.24
N ILE A 110 -12.66 -2.48 8.23
CA ILE A 110 -12.87 -1.69 7.02
C ILE A 110 -14.27 -1.05 7.04
N PRO A 111 -14.39 0.29 7.17
CA PRO A 111 -15.66 0.97 7.04
C PRO A 111 -16.18 0.92 5.60
N ALA A 112 -17.48 0.72 5.42
CA ALA A 112 -18.09 0.78 4.11
C ALA A 112 -18.07 2.22 3.55
N MET A 113 -17.91 2.36 2.24
CA MET A 113 -17.96 3.66 1.55
C MET A 113 -19.30 3.87 0.84
N SER A 114 -19.77 5.09 0.84
CA SER A 114 -20.92 5.44 0.01
C SER A 114 -20.49 5.86 -1.39
N ARG A 115 -21.34 5.59 -2.37
CA ARG A 115 -21.17 6.13 -3.73
C ARG A 115 -21.71 7.57 -3.77
N PRO A 116 -21.04 8.49 -4.48
CA PRO A 116 -21.61 9.80 -4.74
C PRO A 116 -23.00 9.67 -5.36
N GLY A 117 -23.95 10.45 -4.88
CA GLY A 117 -25.34 10.41 -5.37
C GLY A 117 -26.22 9.27 -4.81
N ALA A 118 -25.69 8.33 -4.03
CA ALA A 118 -26.46 7.23 -3.43
C ALA A 118 -27.36 7.67 -2.24
N GLY A 119 -27.25 8.93 -1.82
CA GLY A 119 -28.06 9.50 -0.74
C GLY A 119 -27.61 9.20 0.67
N TYR A 120 -26.46 8.52 0.85
CA TYR A 120 -25.85 8.35 2.14
C TYR A 120 -25.10 9.62 2.58
N ARG A 121 -25.22 9.96 3.85
CA ARG A 121 -24.50 11.11 4.40
C ARG A 121 -23.01 10.78 4.57
N VAL A 122 -22.15 11.55 3.95
CA VAL A 122 -20.69 11.44 4.05
C VAL A 122 -20.11 12.76 4.52
N HIS A 123 -19.08 12.69 5.36
CA HIS A 123 -18.29 13.84 5.76
C HIS A 123 -16.82 13.42 5.80
N THR A 124 -16.01 14.08 4.97
CA THR A 124 -14.58 13.82 4.86
C THR A 124 -13.81 15.12 4.98
N THR A 125 -12.87 15.18 5.92
CA THR A 125 -11.97 16.32 6.12
C THR A 125 -10.59 15.82 6.54
N GLY A 126 -9.65 16.71 6.76
CA GLY A 126 -8.34 16.41 7.34
C GLY A 126 -8.35 16.22 8.87
N LEU A 127 -9.51 16.20 9.51
CA LEU A 127 -9.65 16.03 10.97
C LEU A 127 -9.86 14.55 11.33
N ASN A 128 -9.70 14.23 12.61
CA ASN A 128 -10.17 12.94 13.14
C ASN A 128 -11.71 12.94 13.21
N HIS A 129 -12.33 11.82 12.86
CA HIS A 129 -13.78 11.68 12.82
C HIS A 129 -14.28 10.62 13.79
N ALA A 130 -15.43 10.87 14.37
CA ALA A 130 -16.25 9.82 15.00
C ALA A 130 -16.90 8.93 13.94
N GLU A 131 -17.48 7.80 14.34
CA GLU A 131 -18.10 6.83 13.42
C GLU A 131 -19.19 7.43 12.53
N ASN A 132 -19.92 8.41 13.04
CA ASN A 132 -20.97 9.14 12.33
C ASN A 132 -20.44 10.15 11.28
N GLY A 133 -19.12 10.32 11.18
CA GLY A 133 -18.46 11.19 10.23
C GLY A 133 -18.19 12.61 10.70
N PHE A 134 -18.65 13.00 11.88
CA PHE A 134 -18.33 14.33 12.42
C PHE A 134 -16.92 14.38 12.99
N PRO A 135 -16.25 15.54 12.90
CA PRO A 135 -14.96 15.75 13.55
C PRO A 135 -15.05 15.52 15.06
N THR A 136 -13.99 14.97 15.64
CA THR A 136 -13.89 14.75 17.08
C THR A 136 -12.51 15.08 17.60
N GLN A 137 -12.47 15.57 18.85
CA GLN A 137 -11.26 15.77 19.64
C GLN A 137 -11.24 14.86 20.88
N ASN A 138 -12.21 13.95 20.99
CA ASN A 138 -12.24 12.99 22.09
C ASN A 138 -11.09 11.98 21.94
N PRO A 139 -10.13 11.95 22.90
CA PRO A 139 -8.93 11.13 22.79
C PRO A 139 -9.22 9.63 22.71
N GLU A 140 -10.23 9.14 23.41
CA GLU A 140 -10.61 7.72 23.39
C GLU A 140 -11.14 7.27 22.01
N ILE A 141 -11.89 8.16 21.32
CA ILE A 141 -12.37 7.88 19.97
C ILE A 141 -11.20 7.90 18.98
N VAL A 142 -10.29 8.86 19.13
CA VAL A 142 -9.10 8.98 18.25
C VAL A 142 -8.20 7.77 18.43
N GLU A 143 -7.87 7.38 19.65
CA GLU A 143 -7.06 6.21 19.95
C GLU A 143 -7.68 4.93 19.36
N ARG A 144 -8.97 4.70 19.59
CA ARG A 144 -9.68 3.53 19.04
C ARG A 144 -9.61 3.51 17.50
N ASN A 145 -9.74 4.66 16.84
CA ASN A 145 -9.66 4.75 15.39
C ASN A 145 -8.25 4.47 14.86
N LEU A 146 -7.22 5.01 15.50
CA LEU A 146 -5.82 4.75 15.14
C LEU A 146 -5.47 3.27 15.33
N THR A 147 -5.80 2.70 16.48
CA THR A 147 -5.63 1.27 16.77
C THR A 147 -6.33 0.42 15.71
N ARG A 148 -7.59 0.71 15.39
CA ARG A 148 -8.32 -0.01 14.34
C ARG A 148 -7.62 0.06 12.97
N MET A 149 -7.07 1.22 12.61
CA MET A 149 -6.37 1.38 11.33
C MET A 149 -5.06 0.57 11.28
N LEU A 150 -4.34 0.46 12.39
CA LEU A 150 -3.14 -0.35 12.51
C LEU A 150 -3.48 -1.85 12.52
N ASP A 151 -4.41 -2.26 13.37
CA ASP A 151 -4.88 -3.66 13.49
C ASP A 151 -5.44 -4.20 12.17
N LYS A 152 -6.03 -3.34 11.34
CA LYS A 152 -6.51 -3.72 10.01
C LYS A 152 -5.37 -4.32 9.17
N PHE A 153 -4.14 -3.81 9.29
CA PHE A 153 -3.00 -4.32 8.54
C PHE A 153 -2.59 -5.71 9.02
N ASP A 154 -2.60 -5.93 10.32
CA ASP A 154 -2.29 -7.25 10.88
C ASP A 154 -3.33 -8.30 10.47
N ARG A 155 -4.61 -7.92 10.44
CA ARG A 155 -5.71 -8.80 10.01
C ARG A 155 -5.65 -9.17 8.53
N HIS A 156 -5.12 -8.28 7.68
CA HIS A 156 -5.01 -8.46 6.24
C HIS A 156 -3.57 -8.68 5.78
N ARG A 157 -2.68 -9.08 6.68
CA ARG A 157 -1.25 -9.24 6.42
C ARG A 157 -0.97 -10.16 5.25
N GLU A 158 -1.63 -11.31 5.18
CA GLU A 158 -1.46 -12.30 4.11
C GLU A 158 -1.81 -11.75 2.71
N GLU A 159 -2.73 -10.78 2.65
CA GLU A 159 -3.12 -10.12 1.42
C GLU A 159 -2.15 -8.97 1.05
N ILE A 160 -1.61 -8.30 2.05
CA ILE A 160 -0.73 -7.13 1.89
C ILE A 160 0.70 -7.55 1.64
N ASP A 161 1.23 -8.49 2.44
CA ASP A 161 2.64 -8.87 2.38
C ASP A 161 2.94 -9.66 1.09
N SER A 162 4.02 -9.29 0.45
CA SER A 162 4.55 -9.98 -0.73
C SER A 162 6.06 -9.98 -0.65
N PHE A 163 6.65 -11.13 -0.37
CA PHE A 163 8.09 -11.32 -0.33
C PHE A 163 8.45 -12.73 -0.77
N GLN A 164 9.69 -12.92 -1.16
CA GLN A 164 10.26 -14.23 -1.45
C GLN A 164 11.35 -14.53 -0.42
N ALA A 165 11.24 -15.66 0.25
CA ALA A 165 12.30 -16.19 1.09
C ALA A 165 13.07 -17.26 0.28
N ILE A 166 14.39 -17.07 0.14
CA ILE A 166 15.23 -17.95 -0.66
C ILE A 166 16.38 -18.42 0.22
N ASP A 167 16.48 -19.74 0.46
CA ASP A 167 17.53 -20.41 1.26
C ASP A 167 17.72 -19.78 2.66
N CYS A 168 16.61 -19.52 3.35
CA CYS A 168 16.63 -18.84 4.64
C CYS A 168 16.67 -19.79 5.84
N ASP A 169 16.38 -21.08 5.66
CA ASP A 169 16.10 -22.00 6.78
C ASP A 169 17.32 -22.25 7.68
N ASP A 170 18.54 -22.23 7.12
CA ASP A 170 19.82 -22.45 7.82
C ASP A 170 20.81 -21.29 7.64
N ALA A 171 20.33 -20.13 7.23
CA ALA A 171 21.16 -18.99 6.90
C ALA A 171 21.82 -18.38 8.17
N GLU A 172 23.16 -18.28 8.18
CA GLU A 172 23.91 -17.51 9.18
C GLU A 172 23.85 -15.98 8.93
N VAL A 173 23.64 -15.59 7.67
CA VAL A 173 23.53 -14.19 7.23
C VAL A 173 22.31 -14.05 6.32
N LEU A 174 21.44 -13.10 6.64
CA LEU A 174 20.26 -12.80 5.87
C LEU A 174 20.40 -11.47 5.13
N ILE A 175 20.13 -11.47 3.82
CA ILE A 175 20.06 -10.26 3.01
C ILE A 175 18.59 -9.91 2.78
N VAL A 176 18.19 -8.72 3.24
CA VAL A 176 16.87 -8.16 2.97
C VAL A 176 17.01 -7.07 1.93
N ALA A 177 16.36 -7.22 0.78
CA ALA A 177 16.49 -6.30 -0.34
C ALA A 177 15.15 -6.08 -1.05
N VAL A 178 14.99 -4.90 -1.68
CA VAL A 178 13.80 -4.53 -2.45
C VAL A 178 14.19 -3.88 -3.78
N GLY A 179 13.30 -3.91 -4.76
CA GLY A 179 13.48 -3.25 -6.05
C GLY A 179 14.73 -3.74 -6.79
N ILE A 180 15.51 -2.81 -7.36
CA ILE A 180 16.71 -3.14 -8.12
C ILE A 180 17.78 -3.84 -7.26
N SER A 181 17.84 -3.53 -5.97
CA SER A 181 18.77 -4.18 -5.03
C SER A 181 18.42 -5.65 -4.84
N ALA A 182 17.13 -6.02 -4.84
CA ALA A 182 16.71 -7.42 -4.79
C ALA A 182 17.16 -8.19 -6.04
N ARG A 183 17.06 -7.60 -7.24
CA ARG A 183 17.58 -8.22 -8.47
C ARG A 183 19.08 -8.50 -8.38
N ALA A 184 19.85 -7.53 -7.87
CA ALA A 184 21.29 -7.70 -7.69
C ALA A 184 21.62 -8.79 -6.67
N ALA A 185 20.92 -8.84 -5.55
CA ALA A 185 21.08 -9.86 -4.52
C ALA A 185 20.75 -11.26 -5.04
N MET A 186 19.66 -11.41 -5.78
CA MET A 186 19.29 -12.68 -6.41
C MET A 186 20.39 -13.16 -7.38
N ARG A 187 20.92 -12.26 -8.21
CA ARG A 187 21.99 -12.61 -9.13
C ARG A 187 23.29 -13.00 -8.41
N ALA A 188 23.62 -12.31 -7.32
CA ALA A 188 24.78 -12.66 -6.51
C ALA A 188 24.63 -14.07 -5.90
N LEU A 189 23.44 -14.39 -5.38
CA LEU A 189 23.15 -15.72 -4.84
C LEU A 189 23.31 -16.82 -5.89
N GLU A 190 22.82 -16.61 -7.13
CA GLU A 190 23.02 -17.57 -8.23
C GLU A 190 24.49 -17.80 -8.58
N LEU A 191 25.34 -16.78 -8.47
CA LEU A 191 26.77 -16.87 -8.81
C LEU A 191 27.61 -17.52 -7.69
N THR A 192 27.08 -17.61 -6.49
CA THR A 192 27.78 -18.24 -5.33
C THR A 192 27.40 -19.69 -5.09
N ARG A 193 26.44 -20.21 -5.86
CA ARG A 193 26.04 -21.62 -5.92
C ARG A 193 26.84 -22.37 -7.00
#